data_1558cd37d791331baaae5fca72ebdf0a
#
_entry.id   1558cd37d791331baaae5fca72ebdf0a
#
_cell.length_a   1.000
_cell.length_b   1.000
_cell.length_c   1.000
_cell.angle_alpha   90.00
_cell.angle_beta   90.00
_cell.angle_gamma   90.00
#
_symmetry.space_group_name_H-M   'P 1'
#
loop_
_entity.id
_entity.type
_entity.pdbx_description
1 polymer ?
#
loop_
_entity_poly.entity_id
_entity_poly.type
_entity_poly.pdbx_seq_one_letter_code
_entity_poly.pdbx_strand_id
1 'polypeptide(L)'
;EIYRPFLVRSGQQEGLSFVNSTMVQNINFSAGGFQAKYGDKLSSVLDITYKKPLEFTATIKASLLGGSITVEDVFLDKKLSAIIGVRYRDNSLFVNSKQIETNFKPRFTDAQAFLSYKQSEKITLNFLGNFSLNKYDYQPVTRRTRFGTVTDPLELIVFYDGQEKDTYLTSFGALSADYQANDDLKLTATVTAFNTQEEEYFDIAASYNLGEVDANIGSQTFGDVTFSEGIGSQLNHSRNDLDALITNVQIRGTYKKDENQIDFGIKYQSENIKDRIREWEIIDSVGFSIRPLNLGFINDQPYNPFTGPIQP
;
A
#
# COMPACT_ATOMS: atom_id res chain seq x y z
N GLU A 1 -0.21 5.36 -16.94
CA GLU A 1 -1.04 4.69 -15.92
C GLU A 1 -0.20 4.31 -14.72
N ILE A 2 -0.72 4.53 -13.53
CA ILE A 2 -0.06 4.22 -12.25
C ILE A 2 -0.77 3.00 -11.66
N TYR A 3 -0.07 1.88 -11.52
CA TYR A 3 -0.66 0.61 -11.09
C TYR A 3 -0.82 0.51 -9.57
N ARG A 4 0.00 1.25 -8.81
CA ARG A 4 -0.04 1.26 -7.35
C ARG A 4 -0.07 2.70 -6.82
N PRO A 5 -1.23 3.38 -6.91
CA PRO A 5 -1.34 4.78 -6.52
C PRO A 5 -1.26 5.02 -5.02
N PHE A 6 -1.54 3.99 -4.22
CA PHE A 6 -1.45 4.02 -2.76
C PHE A 6 -0.82 2.72 -2.27
N LEU A 7 0.07 2.83 -1.31
CA LEU A 7 0.50 1.72 -0.49
C LEU A 7 -0.32 1.74 0.79
N VAL A 8 -1.41 0.99 0.78
CA VAL A 8 -2.24 0.77 1.95
C VAL A 8 -2.25 -0.71 2.21
N ARG A 9 -1.77 -1.11 3.37
CA ARG A 9 -2.01 -2.44 3.88
C ARG A 9 -3.43 -2.53 4.40
N SER A 10 -4.12 -3.65 4.13
CA SER A 10 -5.49 -3.90 4.57
C SER A 10 -5.66 -3.61 6.08
N GLY A 11 -6.55 -2.67 6.40
CA GLY A 11 -6.87 -2.28 7.77
C GLY A 11 -5.88 -1.37 8.47
N GLN A 12 -4.79 -0.96 7.81
CA GLN A 12 -3.77 -0.09 8.38
C GLN A 12 -3.62 1.19 7.56
N GLN A 13 -3.34 2.28 8.25
CA GLN A 13 -3.47 3.59 7.64
C GLN A 13 -2.23 4.03 6.88
N GLU A 14 -2.47 4.40 5.63
CA GLU A 14 -1.94 5.59 5.02
C GLU A 14 -0.46 5.58 4.70
N GLY A 15 -0.13 4.95 3.58
CA GLY A 15 1.06 5.26 2.83
C GLY A 15 0.99 6.67 2.22
N LEU A 16 2.10 7.14 1.67
CA LEU A 16 2.09 8.29 0.78
C LEU A 16 1.39 7.89 -0.52
N SER A 17 0.47 8.73 -0.98
CA SER A 17 -0.03 8.65 -2.35
C SER A 17 1.13 8.81 -3.32
N PHE A 18 1.07 8.12 -4.47
CA PHE A 18 1.98 8.39 -5.60
C PHE A 18 2.05 9.88 -5.93
N VAL A 19 0.92 10.57 -5.80
CA VAL A 19 0.82 11.98 -6.14
C VAL A 19 1.47 12.86 -5.07
N ASN A 20 2.55 13.55 -5.45
CA ASN A 20 3.09 14.63 -4.65
C ASN A 20 2.31 15.92 -4.95
N SER A 21 1.41 16.31 -4.05
CA SER A 21 0.52 17.46 -4.21
C SER A 21 1.24 18.78 -4.46
N THR A 22 2.50 18.92 -4.01
CA THR A 22 3.30 20.13 -4.27
C THR A 22 3.68 20.28 -5.74
N MET A 23 3.78 19.15 -6.48
CA MET A 23 4.15 19.10 -7.89
C MET A 23 2.96 19.19 -8.84
N VAL A 24 1.73 19.14 -8.32
CA VAL A 24 0.50 19.05 -9.11
C VAL A 24 -0.06 20.42 -9.42
N GLN A 25 -0.46 20.64 -10.68
CA GLN A 25 -1.17 21.82 -11.13
C GLN A 25 -2.68 21.64 -11.06
N ASN A 26 -3.18 20.50 -11.56
CA ASN A 26 -4.60 20.22 -11.63
C ASN A 26 -4.90 18.74 -11.47
N ILE A 27 -6.05 18.42 -10.90
CA ILE A 27 -6.59 17.08 -10.74
C ILE A 27 -8.03 17.07 -11.25
N ASN A 28 -8.30 16.20 -12.22
CA ASN A 28 -9.65 15.92 -12.69
C ASN A 28 -10.08 14.54 -12.22
N PHE A 29 -11.11 14.48 -11.41
CA PHE A 29 -11.69 13.24 -10.94
C PHE A 29 -13.04 12.98 -11.62
N SER A 30 -13.20 11.78 -12.22
CA SER A 30 -14.42 11.33 -12.84
C SER A 30 -14.89 10.04 -12.16
N ALA A 31 -16.01 10.09 -11.47
CA ALA A 31 -16.66 8.94 -10.83
C ALA A 31 -17.73 8.36 -11.78
N GLY A 32 -17.30 7.52 -12.73
CA GLY A 32 -18.13 7.05 -13.84
C GLY A 32 -18.24 8.07 -14.98
N GLY A 33 -18.81 7.68 -16.11
CA GLY A 33 -19.03 8.54 -17.27
C GLY A 33 -17.79 9.17 -17.89
N PHE A 34 -16.59 8.62 -17.63
CA PHE A 34 -15.34 9.13 -18.16
C PHE A 34 -15.16 8.79 -19.65
N GLN A 35 -14.36 9.59 -20.33
CA GLN A 35 -14.14 9.47 -21.77
C GLN A 35 -13.49 8.13 -22.13
N ALA A 36 -13.84 7.58 -23.30
CA ALA A 36 -13.34 6.31 -23.82
C ALA A 36 -11.79 6.27 -23.95
N LYS A 37 -11.13 7.42 -24.07
CA LYS A 37 -9.66 7.53 -24.12
C LYS A 37 -8.94 6.91 -22.93
N TYR A 38 -9.61 6.75 -21.77
CA TYR A 38 -9.02 6.16 -20.58
C TYR A 38 -9.03 4.64 -20.57
N GLY A 39 -9.90 3.99 -21.40
CA GLY A 39 -9.98 2.52 -21.55
C GLY A 39 -10.06 1.77 -20.21
N ASP A 40 -10.38 0.50 -20.22
CA ASP A 40 -10.22 -0.49 -19.13
C ASP A 40 -10.56 -0.06 -17.67
N LYS A 41 -11.26 1.06 -17.47
CA LYS A 41 -11.61 1.55 -16.14
C LYS A 41 -13.04 1.18 -15.81
N LEU A 42 -13.24 0.68 -14.58
CA LEU A 42 -14.54 0.16 -14.14
C LEU A 42 -15.32 1.16 -13.29
N SER A 43 -14.63 2.00 -12.52
CA SER A 43 -15.29 2.84 -11.51
C SER A 43 -14.98 4.33 -11.64
N SER A 44 -13.71 4.69 -11.72
CA SER A 44 -13.29 6.08 -11.69
C SER A 44 -11.94 6.32 -12.38
N VAL A 45 -11.70 7.57 -12.74
CA VAL A 45 -10.44 8.05 -13.30
C VAL A 45 -9.98 9.27 -12.53
N LEU A 46 -8.72 9.29 -12.14
CA LEU A 46 -8.02 10.43 -11.60
C LEU A 46 -6.96 10.87 -12.62
N ASP A 47 -7.22 11.98 -13.30
CA ASP A 47 -6.31 12.56 -14.30
C ASP A 47 -5.54 13.71 -13.66
N ILE A 48 -4.20 13.60 -13.64
CA ILE A 48 -3.31 14.47 -12.90
C ILE A 48 -2.39 15.20 -13.86
N THR A 49 -2.40 16.52 -13.77
CA THR A 49 -1.51 17.37 -14.53
C THR A 49 -0.45 17.98 -13.61
N TYR A 50 0.82 17.74 -13.94
CA TYR A 50 1.95 18.32 -13.22
C TYR A 50 2.17 19.76 -13.59
N LYS A 51 2.73 20.55 -12.66
CA LYS A 51 3.14 21.92 -12.90
C LYS A 51 4.24 21.98 -13.97
N LYS A 52 4.21 23.06 -14.73
CA LYS A 52 5.32 23.47 -15.61
C LYS A 52 5.86 24.79 -15.07
N PRO A 53 6.94 24.75 -14.28
CA PRO A 53 7.53 25.96 -13.68
C PRO A 53 7.93 26.99 -14.72
N LEU A 54 7.85 28.28 -14.36
CA LEU A 54 8.27 29.41 -15.17
C LEU A 54 9.46 30.15 -14.54
N GLU A 55 9.74 29.89 -13.27
CA GLU A 55 10.80 30.51 -12.47
C GLU A 55 11.24 29.55 -11.36
N PHE A 56 12.38 29.85 -10.76
CA PHE A 56 12.89 29.08 -9.61
C PHE A 56 11.96 29.26 -8.41
N THR A 57 11.56 28.12 -7.84
CA THR A 57 10.81 28.06 -6.58
C THR A 57 11.27 26.87 -5.75
N ALA A 58 11.45 27.06 -4.45
CA ALA A 58 11.72 25.97 -3.53
C ALA A 58 10.67 25.96 -2.41
N THR A 59 10.08 24.79 -2.18
CA THR A 59 9.09 24.60 -1.12
C THR A 59 9.60 23.56 -0.13
N ILE A 60 9.67 23.92 1.14
CA ILE A 60 10.02 23.01 2.23
C ILE A 60 8.81 22.90 3.15
N LYS A 61 8.41 21.67 3.46
CA LYS A 61 7.38 21.36 4.46
C LYS A 61 7.98 20.47 5.52
N ALA A 62 7.73 20.80 6.78
CA ALA A 62 8.17 20.02 7.92
C ALA A 62 7.00 19.81 8.90
N SER A 63 6.92 18.62 9.48
CA SER A 63 5.94 18.25 10.49
C SER A 63 6.55 17.23 11.45
N LEU A 64 5.86 16.93 12.54
CA LEU A 64 6.27 15.87 13.48
C LEU A 64 6.27 14.47 12.84
N LEU A 65 5.57 14.28 11.74
CA LEU A 65 5.47 13.00 11.04
C LEU A 65 6.40 12.92 9.82
N GLY A 66 7.22 13.93 9.56
CA GLY A 66 8.13 13.94 8.43
C GLY A 66 8.20 15.27 7.70
N GLY A 67 8.69 15.25 6.47
CA GLY A 67 8.82 16.46 5.68
C GLY A 67 8.94 16.22 4.19
N SER A 68 8.97 17.30 3.45
CA SER A 68 9.21 17.27 1.99
C SER A 68 9.96 18.50 1.53
N ILE A 69 10.72 18.30 0.47
CA ILE A 69 11.39 19.38 -0.27
C ILE A 69 10.97 19.24 -1.73
N THR A 70 10.55 20.34 -2.32
CA THR A 70 10.25 20.42 -3.76
C THR A 70 10.98 21.60 -4.34
N VAL A 71 11.70 21.38 -5.42
CA VAL A 71 12.43 22.43 -6.18
C VAL A 71 11.90 22.46 -7.60
N GLU A 72 11.60 23.65 -8.04
CA GLU A 72 11.06 23.95 -9.37
C GLU A 72 12.00 24.96 -10.04
N ASP A 73 12.33 24.74 -11.32
CA ASP A 73 13.13 25.69 -12.08
C ASP A 73 12.90 25.57 -13.58
N VAL A 74 13.42 26.54 -14.31
CA VAL A 74 13.37 26.59 -15.77
C VAL A 74 14.74 26.91 -16.33
N PHE A 75 15.14 26.18 -17.36
CA PHE A 75 16.46 26.22 -17.98
C PHE A 75 16.35 26.38 -19.49
N LEU A 76 17.49 26.58 -20.16
CA LEU A 76 17.62 26.60 -21.62
C LEU A 76 16.67 27.63 -22.27
N ASP A 77 16.76 28.89 -21.85
CA ASP A 77 15.90 29.98 -22.35
C ASP A 77 14.40 29.62 -22.27
N LYS A 78 13.99 29.07 -21.12
CA LYS A 78 12.60 28.64 -20.82
C LYS A 78 12.11 27.44 -21.66
N LYS A 79 13.00 26.71 -22.31
CA LYS A 79 12.64 25.50 -23.05
C LYS A 79 12.51 24.27 -22.17
N LEU A 80 13.26 24.17 -21.07
CA LEU A 80 13.21 23.05 -20.13
C LEU A 80 12.66 23.51 -18.80
N SER A 81 11.49 23.02 -18.43
CA SER A 81 10.97 23.14 -17.07
C SER A 81 11.20 21.84 -16.29
N ALA A 82 11.61 21.96 -15.03
CA ALA A 82 11.91 20.84 -14.15
C ALA A 82 11.27 21.05 -12.78
N ILE A 83 10.67 20.01 -12.25
CA ILE A 83 10.21 19.96 -10.87
C ILE A 83 10.63 18.64 -10.24
N ILE A 84 11.28 18.71 -9.09
CA ILE A 84 11.78 17.55 -8.35
C ILE A 84 11.30 17.67 -6.91
N GLY A 85 10.73 16.59 -6.38
CA GLY A 85 10.27 16.52 -5.01
C GLY A 85 10.73 15.27 -4.31
N VAL A 86 11.12 15.42 -3.05
CA VAL A 86 11.45 14.30 -2.14
C VAL A 86 10.57 14.42 -0.92
N ARG A 87 10.00 13.29 -0.47
CA ARG A 87 9.16 13.23 0.72
C ARG A 87 9.64 12.10 1.63
N TYR A 88 9.57 12.38 2.92
CA TYR A 88 9.74 11.39 3.98
C TYR A 88 8.58 11.51 4.97
N ARG A 89 8.05 10.38 5.40
CA ARG A 89 6.99 10.32 6.41
C ARG A 89 7.19 9.12 7.32
N ASP A 90 7.06 9.35 8.62
CA ASP A 90 7.06 8.34 9.67
C ASP A 90 5.78 8.50 10.51
N ASN A 91 4.86 7.57 10.35
CA ASN A 91 3.58 7.61 11.06
C ASN A 91 3.62 6.91 12.43
N SER A 92 4.79 6.41 12.88
CA SER A 92 4.94 5.64 14.12
C SER A 92 4.41 6.39 15.33
N LEU A 93 4.70 7.69 15.44
CA LEU A 93 4.22 8.52 16.55
C LEU A 93 2.70 8.61 16.58
N PHE A 94 2.06 8.75 15.42
CA PHE A 94 0.61 8.87 15.33
C PHE A 94 -0.09 7.54 15.64
N VAL A 95 0.40 6.45 15.08
CA VAL A 95 -0.20 5.11 15.25
C VAL A 95 -0.05 4.66 16.70
N ASN A 96 1.12 4.83 17.30
CA ASN A 96 1.41 4.36 18.66
C ASN A 96 0.86 5.32 19.75
N SER A 97 0.41 6.52 19.39
CA SER A 97 -0.20 7.49 20.35
C SER A 97 -1.67 7.25 20.62
N LYS A 98 -2.36 6.46 19.76
CA LYS A 98 -3.74 6.07 20.01
C LYS A 98 -3.77 5.03 21.13
N GLN A 99 -4.88 4.96 21.89
CA GLN A 99 -5.08 4.06 23.03
C GLN A 99 -4.95 2.56 22.71
N ILE A 100 -4.59 2.22 21.48
CA ILE A 100 -4.33 0.85 21.07
C ILE A 100 -2.84 0.62 21.24
N GLU A 101 -2.46 -0.17 22.23
CA GLU A 101 -1.10 -0.65 22.39
C GLU A 101 -0.69 -1.43 21.13
N THR A 102 0.13 -0.81 20.31
CA THR A 102 0.68 -1.43 19.09
C THR A 102 2.09 -0.91 18.89
N ASN A 103 2.96 -1.77 18.43
CA ASN A 103 4.32 -1.41 18.05
C ASN A 103 4.45 -1.47 16.52
N PHE A 104 3.76 -0.56 15.84
CA PHE A 104 3.74 -0.45 14.38
C PHE A 104 4.49 0.79 13.90
N LYS A 105 5.41 0.62 12.96
CA LYS A 105 6.31 1.67 12.48
C LYS A 105 6.26 1.80 10.95
N PRO A 106 5.23 2.43 10.40
CA PRO A 106 5.13 2.71 8.97
C PRO A 106 6.01 3.89 8.58
N ARG A 107 6.94 3.66 7.66
CA ARG A 107 7.88 4.67 7.14
C ARG A 107 7.82 4.70 5.62
N PHE A 108 7.76 5.90 5.07
CA PHE A 108 7.60 6.15 3.64
C PHE A 108 8.64 7.14 3.16
N THR A 109 9.28 6.83 2.05
CA THR A 109 10.21 7.73 1.38
C THR A 109 9.94 7.68 -0.10
N ASP A 110 9.81 8.81 -0.76
CA ASP A 110 9.76 8.85 -2.21
C ASP A 110 10.51 10.04 -2.78
N ALA A 111 10.96 9.86 -4.01
CA ALA A 111 11.52 10.90 -4.86
C ALA A 111 10.78 10.90 -6.19
N GLN A 112 10.37 12.06 -6.64
CA GLN A 112 9.63 12.24 -7.89
C GLN A 112 10.23 13.37 -8.69
N ALA A 113 10.32 13.21 -10.02
CA ALA A 113 10.80 14.22 -10.95
C ALA A 113 9.86 14.33 -12.15
N PHE A 114 9.51 15.54 -12.53
CA PHE A 114 8.83 15.83 -13.79
C PHE A 114 9.60 16.87 -14.58
N LEU A 115 9.94 16.52 -15.82
CA LEU A 115 10.68 17.36 -16.75
C LEU A 115 9.81 17.58 -17.99
N SER A 116 9.77 18.80 -18.51
CA SER A 116 9.09 19.12 -19.79
C SER A 116 10.01 19.97 -20.64
N TYR A 117 10.38 19.45 -21.81
CA TYR A 117 11.30 20.09 -22.74
C TYR A 117 10.60 20.44 -24.06
N LYS A 118 10.49 21.73 -24.33
CA LYS A 118 9.99 22.25 -25.63
C LYS A 118 11.12 22.22 -26.66
N GLN A 119 11.21 21.13 -27.41
CA GLN A 119 12.20 20.94 -28.43
C GLN A 119 12.00 21.93 -29.63
N SER A 120 10.72 22.12 -29.99
CA SER A 120 10.31 23.07 -31.05
C SER A 120 8.89 23.59 -30.76
N GLU A 121 8.35 24.44 -31.61
CA GLU A 121 6.95 24.90 -31.50
C GLU A 121 5.94 23.73 -31.65
N LYS A 122 6.35 22.66 -32.32
CA LYS A 122 5.50 21.49 -32.59
C LYS A 122 5.78 20.29 -31.70
N ILE A 123 6.93 20.22 -31.02
CA ILE A 123 7.35 19.02 -30.28
C ILE A 123 7.70 19.40 -28.86
N THR A 124 7.01 18.73 -27.91
CA THR A 124 7.31 18.78 -26.48
C THR A 124 7.59 17.37 -25.97
N LEU A 125 8.71 17.20 -25.30
CA LEU A 125 9.09 15.94 -24.64
C LEU A 125 8.84 16.07 -23.14
N ASN A 126 8.23 15.05 -22.53
CA ASN A 126 8.02 15.03 -21.09
C ASN A 126 8.59 13.75 -20.49
N PHE A 127 9.14 13.86 -19.29
CA PHE A 127 9.58 12.75 -18.46
C PHE A 127 8.96 12.86 -17.08
N LEU A 128 8.40 11.75 -16.59
CA LEU A 128 7.95 11.58 -15.21
C LEU A 128 8.66 10.37 -14.63
N GLY A 129 9.39 10.57 -13.54
CA GLY A 129 10.05 9.52 -12.78
C GLY A 129 9.58 9.50 -11.33
N ASN A 130 9.46 8.32 -10.76
CA ASN A 130 9.21 8.12 -9.34
C ASN A 130 9.98 6.92 -8.82
N PHE A 131 10.51 7.07 -7.62
CA PHE A 131 11.13 6.00 -6.85
C PHE A 131 10.59 6.09 -5.43
N SER A 132 10.03 4.98 -4.90
CA SER A 132 9.49 4.95 -3.55
C SER A 132 9.91 3.71 -2.78
N LEU A 133 10.20 3.91 -1.50
CA LEU A 133 10.52 2.86 -0.54
C LEU A 133 9.59 3.01 0.65
N ASN A 134 8.77 1.99 0.90
CA ASN A 134 7.86 1.95 2.01
C ASN A 134 8.21 0.74 2.88
N LYS A 135 8.29 0.97 4.19
CA LYS A 135 8.63 -0.06 5.17
C LYS A 135 7.61 -0.07 6.28
N TYR A 136 7.22 -1.27 6.67
CA TYR A 136 6.33 -1.52 7.79
C TYR A 136 7.00 -2.51 8.72
N ASP A 137 7.32 -2.05 9.92
CA ASP A 137 7.80 -2.90 10.99
C ASP A 137 6.67 -3.03 12.02
N TYR A 138 6.27 -4.23 12.36
CA TYR A 138 5.24 -4.51 13.35
C TYR A 138 5.74 -5.56 14.34
N GLN A 139 5.50 -5.29 15.62
CA GLN A 139 5.70 -6.24 16.71
C GLN A 139 4.39 -6.33 17.49
N PRO A 140 3.77 -7.50 17.53
CA PRO A 140 2.55 -7.68 18.30
C PRO A 140 2.83 -7.55 19.80
N VAL A 141 1.85 -7.08 20.53
CA VAL A 141 1.92 -6.92 21.99
C VAL A 141 0.94 -7.83 22.67
N THR A 142 1.28 -8.32 23.85
CA THR A 142 0.39 -9.15 24.70
C THR A 142 -0.95 -8.48 24.90
N ARG A 143 -2.02 -9.23 24.74
CA ARG A 143 -3.40 -8.79 24.91
C ARG A 143 -4.07 -9.52 26.05
N ARG A 144 -4.84 -8.77 26.85
CA ARG A 144 -5.72 -9.31 27.88
C ARG A 144 -7.14 -8.85 27.60
N THR A 145 -8.08 -9.80 27.61
CA THR A 145 -9.50 -9.51 27.38
C THR A 145 -10.29 -10.25 28.41
N ARG A 146 -11.15 -9.55 29.15
CA ARG A 146 -12.10 -10.13 30.08
C ARG A 146 -13.49 -10.12 29.49
N PHE A 147 -14.20 -11.19 29.63
CA PHE A 147 -15.55 -11.39 29.11
C PHE A 147 -16.31 -12.39 30.00
N GLY A 148 -17.56 -12.71 29.67
CA GLY A 148 -18.42 -13.58 30.47
C GLY A 148 -19.44 -12.80 31.28
N THR A 149 -19.94 -13.40 32.33
CA THR A 149 -20.93 -12.78 33.24
C THR A 149 -20.24 -12.27 34.50
N VAL A 150 -20.98 -11.54 35.34
CA VAL A 150 -20.45 -11.08 36.66
C VAL A 150 -20.17 -12.26 37.60
N THR A 151 -20.90 -13.35 37.43
CA THR A 151 -20.75 -14.58 38.25
C THR A 151 -19.72 -15.54 37.66
N ASP A 152 -19.51 -15.49 36.35
CA ASP A 152 -18.60 -16.39 35.63
C ASP A 152 -17.72 -15.58 34.66
N PRO A 153 -16.82 -14.74 35.20
CA PRO A 153 -15.92 -13.97 34.37
C PRO A 153 -14.74 -14.84 33.89
N LEU A 154 -14.39 -14.66 32.64
CA LEU A 154 -13.24 -15.30 31.99
C LEU A 154 -12.20 -14.24 31.58
N GLU A 155 -10.94 -14.63 31.63
CA GLU A 155 -9.84 -13.85 31.08
C GLU A 155 -9.10 -14.65 30.02
N LEU A 156 -9.02 -14.08 28.80
CA LEU A 156 -8.14 -14.54 27.74
C LEU A 156 -6.89 -13.67 27.71
N ILE A 157 -5.76 -14.30 27.92
CA ILE A 157 -4.45 -13.68 27.73
C ILE A 157 -3.83 -14.27 26.47
N VAL A 158 -3.43 -13.43 25.55
CA VAL A 158 -2.67 -13.83 24.37
C VAL A 158 -1.29 -13.18 24.44
N PHE A 159 -0.28 -14.01 24.65
CA PHE A 159 1.12 -13.62 24.64
C PHE A 159 1.62 -13.71 23.22
N TYR A 160 2.05 -12.60 22.65
CA TYR A 160 2.66 -12.57 21.34
C TYR A 160 4.15 -12.41 21.43
N ASP A 161 4.87 -13.09 20.53
CA ASP A 161 6.28 -12.92 20.28
C ASP A 161 6.54 -12.93 18.77
N GLY A 162 7.57 -12.22 18.34
CA GLY A 162 7.94 -12.16 16.94
C GLY A 162 7.78 -10.78 16.31
N GLN A 163 7.80 -10.78 14.99
CA GLN A 163 7.79 -9.54 14.21
C GLN A 163 7.25 -9.77 12.79
N GLU A 164 6.83 -8.67 12.20
CA GLU A 164 6.50 -8.58 10.79
C GLU A 164 7.29 -7.43 10.17
N LYS A 165 7.86 -7.66 9.01
CA LYS A 165 8.61 -6.68 8.24
C LYS A 165 8.20 -6.74 6.79
N ASP A 166 7.59 -5.66 6.33
CA ASP A 166 7.22 -5.52 4.94
C ASP A 166 8.03 -4.42 4.29
N THR A 167 8.49 -4.68 3.10
CA THR A 167 9.23 -3.73 2.28
C THR A 167 8.65 -3.68 0.88
N TYR A 168 8.32 -2.47 0.44
CA TYR A 168 7.79 -2.22 -0.91
C TYR A 168 8.69 -1.20 -1.59
N LEU A 169 9.39 -1.65 -2.62
CA LEU A 169 10.25 -0.84 -3.47
C LEU A 169 9.58 -0.66 -4.82
N THR A 170 9.24 0.57 -5.19
CA THR A 170 8.58 0.86 -6.45
C THR A 170 9.39 1.87 -7.27
N SER A 171 9.57 1.57 -8.54
CA SER A 171 10.17 2.46 -9.53
C SER A 171 9.21 2.67 -10.69
N PHE A 172 9.03 3.90 -11.12
CA PHE A 172 8.21 4.25 -12.26
C PHE A 172 8.91 5.26 -13.13
N GLY A 173 8.86 5.03 -14.44
CA GLY A 173 9.33 5.97 -15.44
C GLY A 173 8.33 6.10 -16.59
N ALA A 174 8.09 7.31 -17.05
CA ALA A 174 7.28 7.59 -18.22
C ALA A 174 8.00 8.63 -19.09
N LEU A 175 8.11 8.33 -20.38
CA LEU A 175 8.56 9.26 -21.42
C LEU A 175 7.39 9.51 -22.36
N SER A 176 7.10 10.77 -22.67
CA SER A 176 6.12 11.10 -23.68
C SER A 176 6.61 12.18 -24.63
N ALA A 177 6.18 12.08 -25.88
CA ALA A 177 6.40 13.06 -26.91
C ALA A 177 5.04 13.55 -27.42
N ASP A 178 4.76 14.84 -27.23
CA ASP A 178 3.61 15.53 -27.79
C ASP A 178 4.04 16.16 -29.12
N TYR A 179 3.33 15.86 -30.19
CA TYR A 179 3.55 16.41 -31.53
C TYR A 179 2.29 17.09 -32.07
N GLN A 180 2.37 18.39 -32.27
CA GLN A 180 1.33 19.16 -32.94
C GLN A 180 1.57 19.13 -34.45
N ALA A 181 0.92 18.20 -35.15
CA ALA A 181 1.11 18.01 -36.59
C ALA A 181 0.62 19.24 -37.38
N ASN A 182 -0.54 19.75 -37.02
CA ASN A 182 -1.15 20.99 -37.53
C ASN A 182 -2.15 21.52 -36.45
N ASP A 183 -2.90 22.56 -36.78
CA ASP A 183 -3.84 23.18 -35.82
C ASP A 183 -4.95 22.23 -35.37
N ASP A 184 -5.32 21.25 -36.18
CA ASP A 184 -6.38 20.32 -35.95
C ASP A 184 -5.94 19.00 -35.34
N LEU A 185 -4.67 18.58 -35.49
CA LEU A 185 -4.19 17.24 -35.12
C LEU A 185 -3.03 17.29 -34.13
N LYS A 186 -3.25 16.74 -32.95
CA LYS A 186 -2.23 16.47 -31.94
C LYS A 186 -2.02 14.96 -31.78
N LEU A 187 -0.77 14.52 -31.78
CA LEU A 187 -0.37 13.15 -31.49
C LEU A 187 0.47 13.11 -30.20
N THR A 188 0.27 12.10 -29.39
CA THR A 188 1.08 11.85 -28.20
C THR A 188 1.55 10.40 -28.18
N ALA A 189 2.85 10.19 -28.20
CA ALA A 189 3.46 8.88 -27.98
C ALA A 189 3.97 8.80 -26.52
N THR A 190 3.71 7.69 -25.84
CA THR A 190 4.11 7.49 -24.45
C THR A 190 4.66 6.09 -24.25
N VAL A 191 5.79 6.00 -23.57
CA VAL A 191 6.38 4.74 -23.09
C VAL A 191 6.47 4.81 -21.58
N THR A 192 6.04 3.76 -20.89
CA THR A 192 6.13 3.68 -19.42
C THR A 192 6.70 2.35 -18.98
N ALA A 193 7.45 2.38 -17.88
CA ALA A 193 7.89 1.21 -17.16
C ALA A 193 7.54 1.40 -15.67
N PHE A 194 6.89 0.40 -15.10
CA PHE A 194 6.57 0.30 -13.69
C PHE A 194 7.16 -1.00 -13.16
N ASN A 195 7.99 -0.89 -12.12
CA ASN A 195 8.52 -2.05 -11.39
C ASN A 195 8.18 -1.93 -9.92
N THR A 196 7.73 -3.02 -9.32
CA THR A 196 7.58 -3.14 -7.87
C THR A 196 8.23 -4.42 -7.38
N GLN A 197 8.96 -4.32 -6.28
CA GLN A 197 9.49 -5.42 -5.51
C GLN A 197 8.91 -5.35 -4.11
N GLU A 198 8.31 -6.45 -3.67
CA GLU A 198 7.57 -6.52 -2.43
C GLU A 198 8.03 -7.73 -1.64
N GLU A 199 8.35 -7.50 -0.38
CA GLU A 199 8.72 -8.51 0.60
C GLU A 199 7.77 -8.37 1.78
N GLU A 200 7.03 -9.43 2.10
CA GLU A 200 6.14 -9.48 3.25
C GLU A 200 6.55 -10.68 4.11
N TYR A 201 7.31 -10.40 5.16
CA TYR A 201 7.92 -11.40 6.01
C TYR A 201 7.41 -11.27 7.44
N PHE A 202 6.76 -12.32 7.93
CA PHE A 202 6.39 -12.36 9.33
C PHE A 202 6.72 -13.70 9.99
N ASP A 203 7.09 -13.61 11.25
CA ASP A 203 7.25 -14.68 12.20
C ASP A 203 6.54 -14.26 13.47
N ILE A 204 5.33 -14.75 13.69
CA ILE A 204 4.51 -14.38 14.85
C ILE A 204 4.08 -15.63 15.57
N ALA A 205 4.57 -15.79 16.78
CA ALA A 205 4.09 -16.78 17.74
C ALA A 205 3.04 -16.15 18.66
N ALA A 206 1.96 -16.85 18.90
CA ALA A 206 0.93 -16.50 19.85
C ALA A 206 0.72 -17.68 20.81
N SER A 207 0.83 -17.44 22.11
CA SER A 207 0.45 -18.39 23.14
C SER A 207 -0.74 -17.83 23.90
N TYR A 208 -1.78 -18.60 24.09
CA TYR A 208 -2.97 -18.14 24.77
C TYR A 208 -3.26 -18.95 26.02
N ASN A 209 -3.81 -18.26 26.99
CA ASN A 209 -4.36 -18.84 28.21
C ASN A 209 -5.76 -18.27 28.41
N LEU A 210 -6.75 -19.17 28.52
CA LEU A 210 -8.10 -18.85 28.87
C LEU A 210 -8.33 -19.38 30.31
N GLY A 211 -8.74 -18.52 31.22
CA GLY A 211 -8.93 -18.93 32.58
C GLY A 211 -10.13 -18.27 33.25
N GLU A 212 -10.65 -18.96 34.25
CA GLU A 212 -11.70 -18.43 35.15
C GLU A 212 -11.09 -17.36 36.05
N VAL A 213 -11.84 -16.29 36.27
CA VAL A 213 -11.45 -15.18 37.16
C VAL A 213 -12.24 -15.26 38.45
N ASP A 214 -11.60 -15.11 39.60
CA ASP A 214 -12.29 -15.06 40.89
C ASP A 214 -13.23 -13.85 40.96
N ALA A 215 -14.52 -14.15 40.98
CA ALA A 215 -15.61 -13.15 41.08
C ALA A 215 -16.02 -12.82 42.51
N ASN A 216 -15.45 -13.51 43.53
CA ASN A 216 -15.82 -13.30 44.92
C ASN A 216 -15.17 -12.04 45.48
N ILE A 217 -15.96 -10.98 45.67
CA ILE A 217 -15.52 -9.67 46.20
C ILE A 217 -14.83 -9.76 47.55
N GLY A 218 -15.12 -10.81 48.34
CA GLY A 218 -14.51 -11.05 49.66
C GLY A 218 -13.21 -11.88 49.62
N SER A 219 -12.82 -12.38 48.48
CA SER A 219 -11.61 -13.18 48.31
C SER A 219 -10.35 -12.33 48.23
N GLN A 220 -9.23 -12.88 48.71
CA GLN A 220 -7.90 -12.26 48.52
C GLN A 220 -7.42 -12.34 47.06
N THR A 221 -8.01 -13.23 46.27
CA THR A 221 -7.70 -13.46 44.84
C THR A 221 -8.75 -12.84 43.92
N PHE A 222 -9.60 -11.94 44.46
CA PHE A 222 -10.61 -11.25 43.65
C PHE A 222 -10.00 -10.58 42.42
N GLY A 223 -10.45 -10.98 41.24
CA GLY A 223 -9.96 -10.47 39.94
C GLY A 223 -8.76 -11.23 39.41
N ASP A 224 -8.19 -12.20 40.10
CA ASP A 224 -7.12 -13.05 39.63
C ASP A 224 -7.64 -14.27 38.88
N VAL A 225 -6.86 -14.79 37.93
CA VAL A 225 -7.17 -16.05 37.25
C VAL A 225 -6.86 -17.20 38.20
N THR A 226 -7.87 -17.98 38.53
CA THR A 226 -7.79 -19.08 39.50
C THR A 226 -7.71 -20.46 38.88
N PHE A 227 -8.23 -20.60 37.67
CA PHE A 227 -8.25 -21.85 36.95
C PHE A 227 -8.02 -21.61 35.45
N SER A 228 -7.21 -22.46 34.82
CA SER A 228 -6.97 -22.38 33.38
C SER A 228 -7.89 -23.37 32.65
N GLU A 229 -8.78 -22.85 31.82
CA GLU A 229 -9.72 -23.65 31.05
C GLU A 229 -9.13 -24.09 29.68
N GLY A 230 -8.21 -23.32 29.16
CA GLY A 230 -7.59 -23.62 27.87
C GLY A 230 -6.25 -22.95 27.68
N ILE A 231 -5.32 -23.71 27.13
CA ILE A 231 -4.03 -23.22 26.72
C ILE A 231 -3.74 -23.71 25.31
N GLY A 232 -2.90 -22.97 24.58
CA GLY A 232 -2.46 -23.38 23.26
C GLY A 232 -1.45 -22.39 22.67
N SER A 233 -0.89 -22.75 21.54
CA SER A 233 0.00 -21.85 20.81
C SER A 233 -0.21 -21.97 19.32
N GLN A 234 0.17 -20.91 18.61
CA GLN A 234 0.13 -20.82 17.17
C GLN A 234 1.37 -20.07 16.69
N LEU A 235 2.02 -20.58 15.69
CA LEU A 235 3.12 -19.93 14.99
C LEU A 235 2.72 -19.72 13.54
N ASN A 236 2.71 -18.48 13.12
CA ASN A 236 2.54 -18.09 11.73
C ASN A 236 3.88 -17.63 11.17
N HIS A 237 4.28 -18.21 10.06
CA HIS A 237 5.51 -17.89 9.36
C HIS A 237 5.21 -17.61 7.89
N SER A 238 5.70 -16.49 7.36
CA SER A 238 5.53 -16.11 5.95
C SER A 238 6.80 -15.53 5.35
N ARG A 239 6.99 -15.83 4.07
CA ARG A 239 8.04 -15.28 3.21
C ARG A 239 7.45 -15.09 1.82
N ASN A 240 6.78 -13.97 1.63
CA ASN A 240 6.13 -13.64 0.38
C ASN A 240 6.97 -12.63 -0.38
N ASP A 241 7.27 -12.96 -1.64
CA ASP A 241 8.09 -12.14 -2.53
C ASP A 241 7.33 -11.88 -3.83
N LEU A 242 7.17 -10.62 -4.20
CA LEU A 242 6.64 -10.21 -5.51
C LEU A 242 7.67 -9.36 -6.25
N ASP A 243 7.92 -9.69 -7.52
CA ASP A 243 8.67 -8.85 -8.47
C ASP A 243 7.83 -8.70 -9.73
N ALA A 244 7.33 -7.50 -9.97
CA ALA A 244 6.47 -7.22 -11.11
C ALA A 244 7.03 -6.07 -11.95
N LEU A 245 7.21 -6.32 -13.24
CA LEU A 245 7.58 -5.33 -14.24
C LEU A 245 6.46 -5.19 -15.27
N ILE A 246 5.89 -3.99 -15.38
CA ILE A 246 4.85 -3.66 -16.36
C ILE A 246 5.36 -2.56 -17.28
N THR A 247 5.38 -2.84 -18.58
CA THR A 247 5.78 -1.89 -19.60
C THR A 247 4.63 -1.58 -20.54
N ASN A 248 4.48 -0.31 -20.91
CA ASN A 248 3.46 0.10 -21.87
C ASN A 248 4.05 0.99 -22.94
N VAL A 249 3.56 0.80 -24.15
CA VAL A 249 3.75 1.72 -25.29
C VAL A 249 2.38 2.16 -25.77
N GLN A 250 2.16 3.45 -25.87
CA GLN A 250 0.88 4.00 -26.26
C GLN A 250 1.05 5.14 -27.24
N ILE A 251 0.19 5.16 -28.25
CA ILE A 251 0.05 6.30 -29.19
C ILE A 251 -1.39 6.77 -29.09
N ARG A 252 -1.59 8.05 -28.87
CA ARG A 252 -2.91 8.71 -28.88
C ARG A 252 -2.92 9.84 -29.88
N GLY A 253 -4.05 10.03 -30.53
CA GLY A 253 -4.31 11.17 -31.39
C GLY A 253 -5.60 11.87 -30.98
N THR A 254 -5.58 13.19 -31.04
CA THR A 254 -6.76 14.04 -30.91
C THR A 254 -6.85 14.86 -32.19
N TYR A 255 -7.92 14.65 -32.97
CA TYR A 255 -8.29 15.43 -34.12
C TYR A 255 -9.47 16.33 -33.76
N LYS A 256 -9.29 17.62 -33.92
CA LYS A 256 -10.31 18.61 -33.59
C LYS A 256 -10.48 19.58 -34.76
N LYS A 257 -11.66 19.57 -35.37
CA LYS A 257 -12.00 20.47 -36.45
C LYS A 257 -13.43 20.97 -36.29
N ASP A 258 -13.61 22.28 -36.31
CA ASP A 258 -14.86 22.97 -36.06
C ASP A 258 -15.45 22.54 -34.69
N GLU A 259 -16.65 21.98 -34.67
CA GLU A 259 -17.33 21.47 -33.46
C GLU A 259 -17.04 19.97 -33.21
N ASN A 260 -16.31 19.30 -34.08
CA ASN A 260 -16.07 17.87 -33.99
C ASN A 260 -14.72 17.59 -33.33
N GLN A 261 -14.72 16.64 -32.37
CA GLN A 261 -13.50 16.10 -31.77
C GLN A 261 -13.51 14.58 -31.86
N ILE A 262 -12.41 14.02 -32.37
CA ILE A 262 -12.18 12.57 -32.44
C ILE A 262 -10.91 12.26 -31.68
N ASP A 263 -11.03 11.43 -30.64
CA ASP A 263 -9.90 10.89 -29.90
C ASP A 263 -9.72 9.42 -30.32
N PHE A 264 -8.50 9.02 -30.64
CA PHE A 264 -8.15 7.66 -31.03
C PHE A 264 -6.81 7.25 -30.43
N GLY A 265 -6.55 5.96 -30.32
CA GLY A 265 -5.28 5.49 -29.81
C GLY A 265 -5.13 3.98 -29.83
N ILE A 266 -3.91 3.56 -29.65
CA ILE A 266 -3.49 2.18 -29.47
C ILE A 266 -2.56 2.07 -28.27
N LYS A 267 -2.71 1.03 -27.48
CA LYS A 267 -1.87 0.69 -26.33
C LYS A 267 -1.42 -0.74 -26.44
N TYR A 268 -0.14 -0.98 -26.24
CA TYR A 268 0.44 -2.29 -26.01
C TYR A 268 0.99 -2.35 -24.59
N GLN A 269 0.68 -3.42 -23.88
CA GLN A 269 1.12 -3.66 -22.52
C GLN A 269 1.78 -5.03 -22.40
N SER A 270 2.92 -5.09 -21.73
CA SER A 270 3.61 -6.33 -21.38
C SER A 270 3.81 -6.39 -19.88
N GLU A 271 3.48 -7.52 -19.29
CA GLU A 271 3.58 -7.77 -17.86
C GLU A 271 4.48 -8.97 -17.61
N ASN A 272 5.43 -8.82 -16.70
CA ASN A 272 6.25 -9.90 -16.18
C ASN A 272 6.13 -9.90 -14.67
N ILE A 273 5.39 -10.86 -14.13
CA ILE A 273 5.06 -10.96 -12.72
C ILE A 273 5.63 -12.26 -12.19
N LYS A 274 6.46 -12.16 -11.15
CA LYS A 274 6.99 -13.27 -10.40
C LYS A 274 6.51 -13.15 -8.97
N ASP A 275 5.59 -14.02 -8.61
CA ASP A 275 4.98 -14.05 -7.28
C ASP A 275 5.32 -15.38 -6.62
N ARG A 276 5.74 -15.31 -5.37
CA ARG A 276 6.10 -16.46 -4.59
C ARG A 276 5.58 -16.30 -3.17
N ILE A 277 4.62 -17.12 -2.82
CA ILE A 277 3.99 -17.15 -1.50
C ILE A 277 4.47 -18.41 -0.78
N ARG A 278 4.98 -18.23 0.44
CA ARG A 278 5.37 -19.31 1.35
C ARG A 278 4.87 -18.97 2.73
N GLU A 279 3.83 -19.67 3.12
CA GLU A 279 3.18 -19.48 4.41
C GLU A 279 3.03 -20.81 5.12
N TRP A 280 3.33 -20.82 6.40
CA TRP A 280 3.17 -21.96 7.28
C TRP A 280 2.48 -21.54 8.56
N GLU A 281 1.59 -22.38 9.02
CA GLU A 281 0.93 -22.23 10.29
C GLU A 281 1.14 -23.51 11.10
N ILE A 282 1.62 -23.37 12.33
CA ILE A 282 1.75 -24.46 13.28
C ILE A 282 0.83 -24.12 14.45
N ILE A 283 -0.10 -25.03 14.75
CA ILE A 283 -1.05 -24.87 15.84
C ILE A 283 -0.82 -26.01 16.84
N ASP A 284 -0.54 -25.65 18.09
CA ASP A 284 -0.52 -26.57 19.22
C ASP A 284 -1.72 -26.30 20.10
N SER A 285 -2.68 -27.20 20.09
CA SER A 285 -3.91 -27.09 20.87
C SER A 285 -3.80 -27.71 22.25
N VAL A 286 -2.64 -28.29 22.59
CA VAL A 286 -2.41 -29.00 23.89
C VAL A 286 -3.54 -29.98 24.23
N GLY A 287 -4.10 -30.63 23.21
CA GLY A 287 -5.17 -31.62 23.37
C GLY A 287 -6.60 -31.11 23.20
N PHE A 288 -6.78 -29.80 22.99
CA PHE A 288 -8.11 -29.27 22.68
C PHE A 288 -8.45 -29.46 21.20
N SER A 289 -9.77 -29.58 20.93
CA SER A 289 -10.23 -29.72 19.53
C SER A 289 -9.98 -28.47 18.72
N ILE A 290 -9.35 -28.60 17.57
CA ILE A 290 -9.21 -27.53 16.59
C ILE A 290 -10.33 -27.69 15.56
N ARG A 291 -11.11 -26.64 15.35
CA ARG A 291 -12.07 -26.61 14.24
C ARG A 291 -11.34 -26.09 13.01
N PRO A 292 -11.45 -26.76 11.85
CA PRO A 292 -10.90 -26.21 10.62
C PRO A 292 -11.54 -24.85 10.32
N LEU A 293 -10.72 -23.87 9.93
CA LEU A 293 -11.15 -22.53 9.58
C LEU A 293 -12.05 -22.49 8.33
N ASN A 294 -12.15 -23.58 7.60
CA ASN A 294 -12.93 -23.64 6.38
C ASN A 294 -14.40 -23.97 6.72
N LEU A 295 -15.22 -22.93 6.74
CA LEU A 295 -16.65 -22.98 7.04
C LEU A 295 -17.48 -23.86 6.05
N GLY A 296 -16.87 -24.37 4.98
CA GLY A 296 -17.52 -25.29 4.04
C GLY A 296 -17.61 -26.74 4.53
N PHE A 297 -16.90 -27.08 5.59
CA PHE A 297 -16.94 -28.40 6.20
C PHE A 297 -17.46 -28.30 7.62
N ILE A 298 -18.77 -28.37 7.79
CA ILE A 298 -19.38 -28.63 9.11
C ILE A 298 -19.07 -30.10 9.42
N ASN A 299 -18.01 -30.35 10.14
CA ASN A 299 -17.74 -31.65 10.67
C ASN A 299 -18.39 -31.71 12.06
N ASP A 300 -19.49 -32.43 12.20
CA ASP A 300 -20.20 -32.62 13.46
C ASP A 300 -19.40 -33.43 14.49
N GLN A 301 -18.23 -33.91 14.11
CA GLN A 301 -17.30 -34.63 14.97
C GLN A 301 -16.23 -33.69 15.54
N PRO A 302 -15.88 -33.77 16.82
CA PRO A 302 -14.71 -33.08 17.30
C PRO A 302 -13.47 -33.58 16.54
N TYR A 303 -12.80 -32.64 15.87
CA TYR A 303 -11.54 -32.96 15.18
C TYR A 303 -10.50 -33.32 16.23
N ASN A 304 -9.96 -34.55 16.15
CA ASN A 304 -8.87 -34.96 17.03
C ASN A 304 -7.53 -34.65 16.34
N PRO A 305 -6.81 -33.60 16.75
CA PRO A 305 -5.59 -33.16 16.10
C PRO A 305 -4.44 -34.18 16.25
N PHE A 306 -4.58 -35.18 17.15
CA PHE A 306 -3.53 -36.18 17.40
C PHE A 306 -3.68 -37.46 16.57
N THR A 307 -4.72 -37.59 15.76
CA THR A 307 -4.92 -38.78 14.91
C THR A 307 -4.34 -38.68 13.51
N GLY A 308 -3.70 -37.56 13.18
CA GLY A 308 -3.01 -37.38 11.90
C GLY A 308 -1.77 -36.50 12.04
N PRO A 309 -0.81 -36.61 11.11
CA PRO A 309 0.30 -35.66 11.08
C PRO A 309 -0.26 -34.26 10.84
N ILE A 310 0.18 -33.30 11.65
CA ILE A 310 -0.01 -31.88 11.35
C ILE A 310 0.74 -31.66 10.03
N GLN A 311 0.01 -31.45 8.96
CA GLN A 311 0.62 -31.10 7.68
C GLN A 311 0.91 -29.61 7.65
N PRO A 312 2.14 -29.23 7.24
CA PRO A 312 2.51 -27.83 7.05
C PRO A 312 1.75 -27.19 5.91
#